data_65680d3c67c52246219c72f9306a1bf0
#
_entry.id   65680d3c67c52246219c72f9306a1bf0
#
_cell.length_a   1.000
_cell.length_b   1.000
_cell.length_c   1.000
_cell.angle_alpha   90.00
_cell.angle_beta   90.00
_cell.angle_gamma   90.00
#
_symmetry.space_group_name_H-M   'P 1'
#
loop_
_entity.id
_entity.type
_entity.pdbx_description
1 polymer ?
#
loop_
_entity_poly.entity_id
_entity_poly.type
_entity_poly.pdbx_seq_one_letter_code
_entity_poly.pdbx_strand_id
1 'polypeptide(L)'
;MGQNELDQNQAPVVDALAEHQKLGRYGFTPPAHRQGRGVDPRVLEVLGEQSFKADVVASSGLDDRKSSNGYLSKAEELLAAAVGADQAFFSTCGSSLSIKAAILAVTRGEGELLISRDAHKSVVSGLVLSGLQPRWIKPRWDDELKMSHPPAPETVEEMWQRYPDASAAVIVSPTPYGTCADLEAIVEICHKRGKPLIVDEAWGAQLPFHPDTPTWAMSAGADICVVSVHKMGLGFEQGSIFHLQGNLVDPVRLNQCADVLSTTSANTLIYGAMDGWRRQMVQEGKAMIDRALNLARRVRKEIEEIPGLHVLEDELVHEEASHDLDILHILIDVSQLGISGYQATDWMRENCRIDLGTNDHRRTEAVISVSDDDETAERLLGGLRQLADAAPSLPRPPAVVIPKEEELFLDTVMLPRDAFFGPVEVIPVEESPGRIAAEMATPYPPGVPLLLPGERINQAAIDYLRSGVEAGMVLPDPADPSLKTIRVVREEHHKPE
;
A
#
# COMPACT_ATOMS: atom_id res chain seq x y z
N MET A 1 -15.79 -24.38 -27.76
CA MET A 1 -15.52 -25.28 -26.65
C MET A 1 -16.11 -24.61 -25.43
N GLY A 2 -17.08 -25.24 -24.73
CA GLY A 2 -17.70 -24.62 -23.57
C GLY A 2 -16.62 -24.30 -22.51
N GLN A 3 -16.58 -23.07 -22.04
CA GLN A 3 -15.86 -22.73 -20.85
C GLN A 3 -16.44 -23.61 -19.74
N ASN A 4 -15.66 -24.56 -19.21
CA ASN A 4 -15.98 -25.19 -17.94
C ASN A 4 -16.02 -24.05 -16.93
N GLU A 5 -17.21 -23.71 -16.46
CA GLU A 5 -17.41 -22.71 -15.44
C GLU A 5 -16.59 -23.14 -14.22
N LEU A 6 -15.60 -22.31 -13.82
CA LEU A 6 -14.71 -22.62 -12.70
C LEU A 6 -15.54 -22.68 -11.41
N ASP A 7 -15.44 -23.80 -10.68
CA ASP A 7 -16.15 -23.95 -9.41
C ASP A 7 -15.50 -23.09 -8.31
N GLN A 8 -16.06 -21.92 -8.10
CA GLN A 8 -15.59 -20.94 -7.11
C GLN A 8 -15.76 -21.40 -5.63
N ASN A 9 -16.45 -22.53 -5.39
CA ASN A 9 -16.54 -23.11 -4.04
C ASN A 9 -15.26 -23.83 -3.59
N GLN A 10 -14.38 -24.16 -4.53
CA GLN A 10 -13.10 -24.79 -4.23
C GLN A 10 -12.17 -23.81 -3.52
N ALA A 11 -11.30 -24.32 -2.63
CA ALA A 11 -10.16 -23.63 -2.05
C ALA A 11 -8.93 -24.54 -2.15
N PRO A 12 -8.31 -24.63 -3.35
CA PRO A 12 -7.32 -25.67 -3.66
C PRO A 12 -6.13 -25.70 -2.69
N VAL A 13 -5.63 -24.57 -2.25
CA VAL A 13 -4.50 -24.49 -1.30
C VAL A 13 -4.96 -24.90 0.10
N VAL A 14 -6.12 -24.45 0.54
CA VAL A 14 -6.69 -24.82 1.85
C VAL A 14 -6.97 -26.34 1.89
N ASP A 15 -7.58 -26.87 0.84
CA ASP A 15 -7.90 -28.31 0.72
C ASP A 15 -6.62 -29.15 0.70
N ALA A 16 -5.59 -28.72 -0.01
CA ALA A 16 -4.28 -29.36 -0.05
C ALA A 16 -3.58 -29.38 1.32
N LEU A 17 -3.67 -28.29 2.07
CA LEU A 17 -3.13 -28.21 3.45
C LEU A 17 -3.88 -29.18 4.39
N ALA A 18 -5.21 -29.22 4.29
CA ALA A 18 -6.04 -30.12 5.09
C ALA A 18 -5.72 -31.61 4.76
N GLU A 19 -5.54 -31.95 3.49
CA GLU A 19 -5.16 -33.30 3.07
C GLU A 19 -3.74 -33.66 3.54
N HIS A 20 -2.79 -32.74 3.43
CA HIS A 20 -1.42 -32.93 3.92
C HIS A 20 -1.40 -33.27 5.42
N GLN A 21 -2.21 -32.58 6.21
CA GLN A 21 -2.32 -32.85 7.66
C GLN A 21 -2.89 -34.25 7.92
N LYS A 22 -3.92 -34.69 7.17
CA LYS A 22 -4.52 -36.03 7.30
C LYS A 22 -3.55 -37.17 6.98
N LEU A 23 -2.61 -36.95 6.05
CA LEU A 23 -1.62 -37.94 5.67
C LEU A 23 -0.63 -38.29 6.79
N GLY A 24 -0.50 -37.44 7.81
CA GLY A 24 0.36 -37.67 8.96
C GLY A 24 1.83 -37.88 8.60
N ARG A 25 2.30 -37.31 7.51
CA ARG A 25 3.69 -37.44 7.05
C ARG A 25 4.66 -36.81 8.04
N TYR A 26 5.74 -37.53 8.33
CA TYR A 26 6.85 -36.99 9.12
C TYR A 26 8.01 -36.63 8.18
N GLY A 27 8.32 -35.33 8.05
CA GLY A 27 9.36 -34.86 7.16
C GLY A 27 10.73 -34.82 7.82
N PHE A 28 11.76 -35.37 7.14
CA PHE A 28 13.17 -35.12 7.44
C PHE A 28 13.74 -34.01 6.56
N THR A 29 12.88 -33.05 6.21
CA THR A 29 13.13 -31.87 5.39
C THR A 29 12.90 -30.58 6.21
N PRO A 30 13.27 -29.39 5.72
CA PRO A 30 12.71 -28.14 6.28
C PRO A 30 11.18 -28.15 6.21
N PRO A 31 10.49 -27.40 7.07
CA PRO A 31 11.00 -26.69 8.23
C PRO A 31 11.35 -27.62 9.40
N ALA A 32 12.38 -27.25 10.16
CA ALA A 32 12.96 -28.13 11.19
C ALA A 32 12.07 -28.28 12.44
N HIS A 33 11.02 -27.49 12.60
CA HIS A 33 10.09 -27.58 13.72
C HIS A 33 9.22 -28.85 13.72
N ARG A 34 9.26 -29.65 12.65
CA ARG A 34 8.54 -30.96 12.60
C ARG A 34 7.09 -30.86 13.03
N GLN A 35 6.32 -29.95 12.42
CA GLN A 35 4.91 -29.70 12.73
C GLN A 35 4.69 -29.32 14.22
N GLY A 36 5.64 -28.58 14.79
CA GLY A 36 5.56 -28.06 16.15
C GLY A 36 6.31 -28.88 17.22
N ARG A 37 6.82 -30.08 16.90
CA ARG A 37 7.44 -30.98 17.94
C ARG A 37 8.65 -30.39 18.67
N GLY A 38 9.44 -29.56 17.98
CA GLY A 38 10.67 -28.96 18.52
C GLY A 38 10.53 -27.49 18.89
N VAL A 39 9.32 -26.96 18.87
CA VAL A 39 9.04 -25.53 19.11
C VAL A 39 8.94 -25.27 20.61
N ASP A 40 9.43 -24.12 21.06
CA ASP A 40 9.27 -23.64 22.43
C ASP A 40 7.79 -23.66 22.85
N PRO A 41 7.43 -24.22 24.03
CA PRO A 41 6.04 -24.32 24.48
C PRO A 41 5.30 -22.96 24.52
N ARG A 42 5.98 -21.85 24.86
CA ARG A 42 5.38 -20.51 24.88
C ARG A 42 5.03 -20.03 23.47
N VAL A 43 5.83 -20.38 22.48
CA VAL A 43 5.55 -20.05 21.06
C VAL A 43 4.34 -20.85 20.59
N LEU A 44 4.22 -22.12 20.96
CA LEU A 44 3.04 -22.94 20.63
C LEU A 44 1.77 -22.42 21.33
N GLU A 45 1.89 -21.95 22.56
CA GLU A 45 0.77 -21.34 23.30
C GLU A 45 0.25 -20.09 22.60
N VAL A 46 1.15 -19.21 22.12
CA VAL A 46 0.79 -17.93 21.50
C VAL A 46 0.31 -18.11 20.04
N LEU A 47 1.02 -18.92 19.24
CA LEU A 47 0.74 -19.06 17.80
C LEU A 47 -0.21 -20.21 17.46
N GLY A 48 -0.43 -21.12 18.37
CA GLY A 48 -1.25 -22.31 18.17
C GLY A 48 -0.51 -23.42 17.40
N GLU A 49 -0.75 -24.66 17.76
CA GLU A 49 -0.12 -25.85 17.15
C GLU A 49 -0.51 -26.00 15.66
N GLN A 50 -1.73 -25.58 15.29
CA GLN A 50 -2.23 -25.71 13.92
C GLN A 50 -1.44 -24.90 12.92
N SER A 51 -0.92 -23.73 13.31
CA SER A 51 -0.04 -22.91 12.46
C SER A 51 1.20 -23.69 12.04
N PHE A 52 1.83 -24.42 12.97
CA PHE A 52 3.01 -25.25 12.67
C PHE A 52 2.68 -26.51 11.87
N LYS A 53 1.46 -27.05 12.00
CA LYS A 53 0.99 -28.18 11.18
C LYS A 53 0.71 -27.79 9.73
N ALA A 54 0.36 -26.55 9.50
CA ALA A 54 0.10 -26.00 8.17
C ALA A 54 1.33 -25.33 7.54
N ASP A 55 2.42 -25.08 8.31
CA ASP A 55 3.67 -24.57 7.79
C ASP A 55 4.52 -25.70 7.23
N VAL A 56 4.37 -25.93 5.92
CA VAL A 56 5.00 -27.03 5.18
C VAL A 56 5.77 -26.50 3.99
N VAL A 57 6.79 -27.21 3.55
CA VAL A 57 7.50 -26.88 2.30
C VAL A 57 6.59 -27.19 1.12
N ALA A 58 6.32 -26.18 0.28
CA ALA A 58 5.46 -26.34 -0.89
C ALA A 58 5.92 -27.49 -1.80
N SER A 59 7.21 -27.58 -2.09
CA SER A 59 7.81 -28.63 -2.93
C SER A 59 7.72 -30.06 -2.33
N SER A 60 7.38 -30.21 -1.06
CA SER A 60 7.22 -31.51 -0.41
C SER A 60 5.82 -32.12 -0.61
N GLY A 61 5.12 -31.74 -1.67
CA GLY A 61 3.85 -32.33 -2.06
C GLY A 61 2.65 -31.41 -1.91
N LEU A 62 2.89 -30.13 -1.60
CA LEU A 62 1.85 -29.13 -1.69
C LEU A 62 1.82 -28.52 -3.08
N ASP A 63 2.72 -27.63 -3.42
CA ASP A 63 2.85 -27.05 -4.76
C ASP A 63 4.02 -26.08 -4.87
N ASP A 64 4.75 -26.09 -5.99
CA ASP A 64 5.77 -25.10 -6.32
C ASP A 64 5.39 -24.24 -7.53
N ARG A 65 4.11 -24.12 -7.83
CA ARG A 65 3.56 -23.32 -8.93
C ARG A 65 3.92 -23.85 -10.34
N LYS A 66 5.06 -24.52 -10.52
CA LYS A 66 5.57 -24.92 -11.84
C LYS A 66 5.61 -26.41 -12.10
N SER A 67 5.83 -27.23 -11.11
CA SER A 67 6.19 -28.66 -11.30
C SER A 67 5.44 -29.64 -10.41
N SER A 68 4.60 -29.19 -9.47
CA SER A 68 3.89 -30.09 -8.58
C SER A 68 2.40 -30.24 -8.94
N ASN A 69 1.52 -30.24 -7.96
CA ASN A 69 0.12 -30.61 -8.12
C ASN A 69 -0.78 -29.50 -8.68
N GLY A 70 -0.29 -28.29 -8.85
CA GLY A 70 -1.02 -27.16 -9.45
C GLY A 70 -2.07 -26.51 -8.54
N TYR A 71 -2.00 -26.70 -7.22
CA TYR A 71 -2.96 -26.11 -6.28
C TYR A 71 -2.90 -24.59 -6.28
N LEU A 72 -1.68 -24.01 -6.25
CA LEU A 72 -1.49 -22.57 -6.27
C LEU A 72 -1.95 -21.98 -7.61
N SER A 73 -1.53 -22.57 -8.73
CA SER A 73 -1.98 -22.14 -10.05
C SER A 73 -3.50 -22.17 -10.19
N LYS A 74 -4.15 -23.21 -9.61
CA LYS A 74 -5.61 -23.29 -9.61
C LYS A 74 -6.28 -22.23 -8.76
N ALA A 75 -5.70 -21.89 -7.60
CA ALA A 75 -6.20 -20.80 -6.75
C ALA A 75 -6.05 -19.44 -7.45
N GLU A 76 -4.91 -19.19 -8.13
CA GLU A 76 -4.66 -18.01 -8.93
C GLU A 76 -5.65 -17.89 -10.11
N GLU A 77 -5.93 -19.00 -10.82
CA GLU A 77 -6.93 -19.05 -11.89
C GLU A 77 -8.36 -18.74 -11.39
N LEU A 78 -8.73 -19.31 -10.24
CA LEU A 78 -10.02 -19.04 -9.59
C LEU A 78 -10.15 -17.57 -9.19
N LEU A 79 -9.08 -16.97 -8.65
CA LEU A 79 -9.09 -15.57 -8.30
C LEU A 79 -9.17 -14.66 -9.53
N ALA A 80 -8.36 -14.91 -10.55
CA ALA A 80 -8.41 -14.12 -11.78
C ALA A 80 -9.84 -14.09 -12.36
N ALA A 81 -10.50 -15.25 -12.43
CA ALA A 81 -11.88 -15.34 -12.88
C ALA A 81 -12.87 -14.62 -11.95
N ALA A 82 -12.64 -14.64 -10.62
CA ALA A 82 -13.53 -14.01 -9.65
C ALA A 82 -13.52 -12.47 -9.74
N VAL A 83 -12.38 -11.89 -10.09
CA VAL A 83 -12.18 -10.42 -10.13
C VAL A 83 -12.13 -9.85 -11.55
N GLY A 84 -12.31 -10.68 -12.57
CA GLY A 84 -12.32 -10.25 -13.96
C GLY A 84 -10.96 -9.89 -14.55
N ALA A 85 -9.86 -10.40 -13.98
CA ALA A 85 -8.52 -10.29 -14.54
C ALA A 85 -8.20 -11.46 -15.49
N ASP A 86 -7.24 -11.30 -16.41
CA ASP A 86 -6.77 -12.41 -17.24
C ASP A 86 -5.89 -13.38 -16.43
N GLN A 87 -5.08 -12.85 -15.52
CA GLN A 87 -4.20 -13.60 -14.63
C GLN A 87 -4.10 -12.95 -13.26
N ALA A 88 -3.88 -13.77 -12.25
CA ALA A 88 -3.55 -13.33 -10.88
C ALA A 88 -2.37 -14.14 -10.34
N PHE A 89 -1.56 -13.52 -9.49
CA PHE A 89 -0.36 -14.14 -8.91
C PHE A 89 -0.32 -13.84 -7.42
N PHE A 90 -0.27 -14.89 -6.61
CA PHE A 90 -0.15 -14.74 -5.15
C PHE A 90 1.29 -14.49 -4.75
N SER A 91 1.50 -13.57 -3.83
CA SER A 91 2.80 -13.24 -3.24
C SER A 91 2.74 -13.30 -1.72
N THR A 92 3.77 -13.91 -1.11
CA THR A 92 3.98 -13.93 0.34
C THR A 92 5.03 -12.90 0.80
N CYS A 93 5.36 -11.95 -0.08
CA CYS A 93 6.40 -10.93 0.17
C CYS A 93 5.83 -9.49 0.12
N GLY A 94 4.52 -9.36 0.27
CA GLY A 94 3.79 -8.09 0.30
C GLY A 94 3.66 -7.42 -1.06
N SER A 95 2.78 -6.42 -1.13
CA SER A 95 2.64 -5.54 -2.29
C SER A 95 3.94 -4.81 -2.64
N SER A 96 4.83 -4.64 -1.67
CA SER A 96 6.17 -4.09 -1.92
C SER A 96 7.00 -4.93 -2.88
N LEU A 97 6.86 -6.26 -2.90
CA LEU A 97 7.44 -7.08 -3.96
C LEU A 97 6.67 -6.91 -5.26
N SER A 98 5.34 -6.98 -5.19
CA SER A 98 4.48 -6.99 -6.36
C SER A 98 4.65 -5.73 -7.22
N ILE A 99 4.71 -4.54 -6.59
CA ILE A 99 4.94 -3.28 -7.32
C ILE A 99 6.35 -3.20 -7.91
N LYS A 100 7.37 -3.69 -7.21
CA LYS A 100 8.74 -3.77 -7.75
C LYS A 100 8.81 -4.70 -8.96
N ALA A 101 8.14 -5.85 -8.91
CA ALA A 101 8.06 -6.78 -10.03
C ALA A 101 7.34 -6.14 -11.24
N ALA A 102 6.24 -5.42 -11.00
CA ALA A 102 5.52 -4.69 -12.03
C ALA A 102 6.40 -3.65 -12.74
N ILE A 103 7.14 -2.84 -11.97
CA ILE A 103 8.07 -1.84 -12.52
C ILE A 103 9.20 -2.51 -13.33
N LEU A 104 9.77 -3.61 -12.83
CA LEU A 104 10.82 -4.35 -13.54
C LEU A 104 10.29 -5.01 -14.83
N ALA A 105 9.03 -5.41 -14.87
CA ALA A 105 8.43 -6.06 -16.04
C ALA A 105 8.26 -5.11 -17.22
N VAL A 106 8.00 -3.82 -16.97
CA VAL A 106 7.76 -2.81 -18.01
C VAL A 106 9.04 -2.12 -18.49
N THR A 107 10.21 -2.48 -17.98
CA THR A 107 11.49 -1.89 -18.37
C THR A 107 12.42 -2.88 -19.04
N ARG A 108 13.39 -2.35 -19.81
CA ARG A 108 14.54 -3.10 -20.34
C ARG A 108 15.85 -2.76 -19.63
N GLY A 109 15.76 -2.12 -18.45
CA GLY A 109 16.91 -1.72 -17.63
C GLY A 109 17.35 -0.28 -17.81
N GLU A 110 16.72 0.46 -18.71
CA GLU A 110 16.93 1.88 -18.97
C GLU A 110 15.62 2.53 -19.45
N GLY A 111 15.55 3.87 -19.44
CA GLY A 111 14.40 4.63 -19.89
C GLY A 111 13.72 5.42 -18.78
N GLU A 112 12.49 5.82 -19.04
CA GLU A 112 11.69 6.69 -18.17
C GLU A 112 10.43 5.99 -17.71
N LEU A 113 9.92 6.38 -16.54
CA LEU A 113 8.67 5.90 -15.97
C LEU A 113 7.87 7.09 -15.46
N LEU A 114 6.61 7.23 -15.88
CA LEU A 114 5.70 8.21 -15.31
C LEU A 114 5.18 7.68 -13.97
N ILE A 115 5.26 8.47 -12.90
CA ILE A 115 4.88 8.02 -11.55
C ILE A 115 4.19 9.15 -10.82
N SER A 116 3.04 8.86 -10.22
CA SER A 116 2.42 9.80 -9.29
C SER A 116 3.31 10.05 -8.08
N ARG A 117 3.51 11.33 -7.71
CA ARG A 117 4.47 11.71 -6.65
C ARG A 117 3.96 11.40 -5.22
N ASP A 118 2.72 10.98 -5.09
CA ASP A 118 2.12 10.42 -3.87
C ASP A 118 2.34 8.89 -3.74
N ALA A 119 3.19 8.29 -4.59
CA ALA A 119 3.48 6.88 -4.56
C ALA A 119 4.17 6.43 -3.27
N HIS A 120 3.83 5.22 -2.82
CA HIS A 120 4.43 4.59 -1.65
C HIS A 120 5.93 4.31 -1.86
N LYS A 121 6.72 4.30 -0.78
CA LYS A 121 8.18 4.04 -0.81
C LYS A 121 8.61 2.76 -1.54
N SER A 122 7.73 1.77 -1.69
CA SER A 122 8.01 0.57 -2.48
C SER A 122 8.19 0.84 -3.97
N VAL A 123 7.51 1.85 -4.52
CA VAL A 123 7.68 2.32 -5.90
C VAL A 123 9.07 2.92 -6.09
N VAL A 124 9.54 3.72 -5.12
CA VAL A 124 10.90 4.26 -5.11
C VAL A 124 11.95 3.15 -5.06
N SER A 125 11.70 2.11 -4.26
CA SER A 125 12.56 0.92 -4.25
C SER A 125 12.58 0.24 -5.63
N GLY A 126 11.47 0.25 -6.35
CA GLY A 126 11.38 -0.21 -7.75
C GLY A 126 12.25 0.63 -8.69
N LEU A 127 12.28 1.95 -8.52
CA LEU A 127 13.17 2.85 -9.28
C LEU A 127 14.65 2.58 -9.00
N VAL A 128 15.01 2.41 -7.73
CA VAL A 128 16.40 2.06 -7.33
C VAL A 128 16.83 0.74 -7.99
N LEU A 129 15.96 -0.27 -8.02
CA LEU A 129 16.26 -1.57 -8.62
C LEU A 129 16.26 -1.53 -10.15
N SER A 130 15.32 -0.85 -10.77
CA SER A 130 15.17 -0.79 -12.23
C SER A 130 16.18 0.13 -12.91
N GLY A 131 16.63 1.19 -12.24
CA GLY A 131 17.46 2.25 -12.82
C GLY A 131 16.70 3.17 -13.79
N LEU A 132 15.38 3.16 -13.76
CA LEU A 132 14.56 4.06 -14.54
C LEU A 132 14.64 5.49 -14.01
N GLN A 133 14.59 6.45 -14.93
CA GLN A 133 14.44 7.86 -14.61
C GLN A 133 12.97 8.12 -14.24
N PRO A 134 12.65 8.58 -13.02
CA PRO A 134 11.30 8.98 -12.70
C PRO A 134 10.91 10.28 -13.43
N ARG A 135 9.67 10.33 -13.91
CA ARG A 135 8.99 11.52 -14.42
C ARG A 135 7.73 11.68 -13.58
N TRP A 136 7.79 12.63 -12.65
CA TRP A 136 6.77 12.76 -11.62
C TRP A 136 5.50 13.38 -12.17
N ILE A 137 4.38 12.66 -12.07
CA ILE A 137 3.04 13.17 -12.24
C ILE A 137 2.66 13.86 -10.93
N LYS A 138 2.36 15.14 -10.97
CA LYS A 138 1.97 15.87 -9.78
C LYS A 138 0.57 15.44 -9.32
N PRO A 139 0.39 15.00 -8.07
CA PRO A 139 -0.94 14.86 -7.49
C PRO A 139 -1.58 16.25 -7.35
N ARG A 140 -2.89 16.30 -7.23
CA ARG A 140 -3.60 17.55 -6.90
C ARG A 140 -3.31 17.90 -5.45
N TRP A 141 -2.91 19.14 -5.20
CA TRP A 141 -2.67 19.64 -3.85
C TRP A 141 -3.86 20.43 -3.35
N ASP A 142 -4.39 20.06 -2.20
CA ASP A 142 -5.39 20.82 -1.47
C ASP A 142 -4.73 21.73 -0.46
N ASP A 143 -4.78 23.05 -0.73
CA ASP A 143 -4.14 24.04 0.13
C ASP A 143 -4.92 24.32 1.42
N GLU A 144 -6.21 24.01 1.48
CA GLU A 144 -7.02 24.15 2.67
C GLU A 144 -6.83 22.94 3.61
N LEU A 145 -6.93 21.75 3.05
CA LEU A 145 -6.73 20.50 3.79
C LEU A 145 -5.26 20.16 4.03
N LYS A 146 -4.31 20.78 3.27
CA LYS A 146 -2.87 20.46 3.32
C LYS A 146 -2.62 18.96 3.08
N MET A 147 -3.21 18.44 2.04
CA MET A 147 -3.05 17.04 1.61
C MET A 147 -3.06 16.90 0.08
N SER A 148 -2.58 15.77 -0.39
CA SER A 148 -2.60 15.43 -1.81
C SER A 148 -3.81 14.55 -2.13
N HIS A 149 -4.46 14.82 -3.26
CA HIS A 149 -5.41 13.94 -3.94
C HIS A 149 -4.71 13.22 -5.10
N PRO A 150 -5.27 12.13 -5.63
CA PRO A 150 -4.75 11.50 -6.83
C PRO A 150 -4.60 12.49 -8.00
N PRO A 151 -3.66 12.25 -8.94
CA PRO A 151 -3.47 13.15 -10.07
C PRO A 151 -4.68 13.20 -10.99
N ALA A 152 -4.92 14.37 -11.56
CA ALA A 152 -5.93 14.56 -12.60
C ALA A 152 -5.54 13.83 -13.90
N PRO A 153 -6.51 13.33 -14.69
CA PRO A 153 -6.24 12.77 -16.01
C PRO A 153 -5.49 13.75 -16.94
N GLU A 154 -5.81 15.05 -16.87
CA GLU A 154 -5.14 16.10 -17.64
C GLU A 154 -3.64 16.18 -17.34
N THR A 155 -3.27 16.06 -16.07
CA THR A 155 -1.86 16.05 -15.65
C THR A 155 -1.13 14.81 -16.19
N VAL A 156 -1.80 13.66 -16.21
CA VAL A 156 -1.26 12.43 -16.82
C VAL A 156 -1.07 12.59 -18.32
N GLU A 157 -2.07 13.21 -19.01
CA GLU A 157 -1.99 13.52 -20.45
C GLU A 157 -0.82 14.45 -20.77
N GLU A 158 -0.63 15.54 -19.99
CA GLU A 158 0.49 16.48 -20.15
C GLU A 158 1.84 15.77 -19.97
N MET A 159 1.95 14.89 -19.00
CA MET A 159 3.19 14.14 -18.75
C MET A 159 3.52 13.19 -19.90
N TRP A 160 2.52 12.52 -20.47
CA TRP A 160 2.70 11.71 -21.68
C TRP A 160 3.09 12.53 -22.91
N GLN A 161 2.56 13.75 -23.06
CA GLN A 161 2.97 14.65 -24.15
C GLN A 161 4.44 15.07 -23.99
N ARG A 162 4.87 15.32 -22.76
CA ARG A 162 6.24 15.73 -22.44
C ARG A 162 7.26 14.59 -22.53
N TYR A 163 6.84 13.36 -22.17
CA TYR A 163 7.70 12.18 -22.12
C TYR A 163 7.08 10.99 -22.86
N PRO A 164 6.95 11.08 -24.19
CA PRO A 164 6.21 10.07 -24.98
C PRO A 164 6.90 8.71 -25.01
N ASP A 165 8.19 8.66 -24.74
CA ASP A 165 9.00 7.43 -24.75
C ASP A 165 9.00 6.70 -23.40
N ALA A 166 8.39 7.27 -22.37
CA ALA A 166 8.25 6.58 -21.07
C ALA A 166 7.64 5.19 -21.24
N SER A 167 8.10 4.24 -20.41
CA SER A 167 7.75 2.83 -20.55
C SER A 167 6.33 2.50 -20.11
N ALA A 168 5.86 3.17 -19.05
CA ALA A 168 4.56 2.95 -18.42
C ALA A 168 4.18 4.15 -17.55
N ALA A 169 2.94 4.17 -17.03
CA ALA A 169 2.54 5.03 -15.92
C ALA A 169 2.25 4.19 -14.66
N VAL A 170 2.51 4.77 -13.48
CA VAL A 170 2.19 4.19 -12.16
C VAL A 170 1.33 5.19 -11.38
N ILE A 171 0.15 4.77 -10.97
CA ILE A 171 -0.83 5.57 -10.22
C ILE A 171 -1.20 4.82 -8.93
N VAL A 172 -1.47 5.56 -7.85
CA VAL A 172 -2.00 5.02 -6.59
C VAL A 172 -3.50 5.30 -6.51
N SER A 173 -4.31 4.27 -6.36
CA SER A 173 -5.76 4.39 -6.17
C SER A 173 -6.34 3.07 -5.63
N PRO A 174 -7.05 3.08 -4.46
CA PRO A 174 -7.18 4.20 -3.52
C PRO A 174 -5.87 4.63 -2.89
N THR A 175 -5.77 5.90 -2.50
CA THR A 175 -4.70 6.37 -1.63
C THR A 175 -4.89 5.83 -0.19
N PRO A 176 -3.92 6.00 0.70
CA PRO A 176 -4.12 5.66 2.13
C PRO A 176 -5.26 6.41 2.82
N TYR A 177 -5.77 7.47 2.24
CA TYR A 177 -6.92 8.23 2.74
C TYR A 177 -8.27 7.78 2.16
N GLY A 178 -8.26 6.76 1.30
CA GLY A 178 -9.45 6.26 0.61
C GLY A 178 -9.80 7.03 -0.66
N THR A 179 -9.11 8.11 -0.98
CA THR A 179 -9.37 8.92 -2.19
C THR A 179 -8.93 8.20 -3.46
N CYS A 180 -9.74 8.28 -4.53
CA CYS A 180 -9.56 7.51 -5.76
C CYS A 180 -9.36 8.40 -6.99
N ALA A 181 -8.52 7.91 -7.91
CA ALA A 181 -8.28 8.53 -9.23
C ALA A 181 -9.40 8.18 -10.22
N ASP A 182 -9.56 8.98 -11.27
CA ASP A 182 -10.33 8.59 -12.47
C ASP A 182 -9.51 7.60 -13.31
N LEU A 183 -9.57 6.33 -12.92
CA LEU A 183 -8.78 5.28 -13.56
C LEU A 183 -9.21 5.03 -15.00
N GLU A 184 -10.50 5.16 -15.33
CA GLU A 184 -11.00 4.91 -16.69
C GLU A 184 -10.42 5.93 -17.66
N ALA A 185 -10.45 7.22 -17.31
CA ALA A 185 -9.85 8.28 -18.12
C ALA A 185 -8.33 8.11 -18.24
N ILE A 186 -7.63 7.75 -17.15
CA ILE A 186 -6.19 7.55 -17.17
C ILE A 186 -5.78 6.35 -18.02
N VAL A 187 -6.52 5.23 -17.96
CA VAL A 187 -6.32 4.05 -18.82
C VAL A 187 -6.46 4.45 -20.29
N GLU A 188 -7.52 5.19 -20.64
CA GLU A 188 -7.73 5.64 -22.02
C GLU A 188 -6.56 6.47 -22.54
N ILE A 189 -6.02 7.37 -21.71
CA ILE A 189 -4.85 8.21 -22.03
C ILE A 189 -3.61 7.34 -22.30
N CYS A 190 -3.35 6.33 -21.46
CA CYS A 190 -2.23 5.41 -21.62
C CYS A 190 -2.39 4.54 -22.86
N HIS A 191 -3.55 3.92 -23.03
CA HIS A 191 -3.82 2.97 -24.11
C HIS A 191 -3.86 3.61 -25.50
N LYS A 192 -4.29 4.89 -25.66
CA LYS A 192 -4.14 5.65 -26.91
C LYS A 192 -2.70 5.71 -27.40
N ARG A 193 -1.73 5.50 -26.53
CA ARG A 193 -0.28 5.50 -26.82
C ARG A 193 0.31 4.09 -26.88
N GLY A 194 -0.49 3.05 -26.66
CA GLY A 194 -0.02 1.68 -26.55
C GLY A 194 0.90 1.46 -25.34
N LYS A 195 0.67 2.21 -24.26
CA LYS A 195 1.48 2.17 -23.03
C LYS A 195 0.67 1.59 -21.88
N PRO A 196 1.29 0.72 -21.03
CA PRO A 196 0.58 0.11 -19.92
C PRO A 196 0.42 1.07 -18.73
N LEU A 197 -0.71 0.87 -17.99
CA LEU A 197 -0.94 1.47 -16.69
C LEU A 197 -0.75 0.43 -15.59
N ILE A 198 0.07 0.76 -14.61
CA ILE A 198 0.24 0.03 -13.34
C ILE A 198 -0.52 0.79 -12.26
N VAL A 199 -1.44 0.13 -11.56
CA VAL A 199 -2.15 0.71 -10.41
C VAL A 199 -1.67 0.06 -9.12
N ASP A 200 -1.10 0.87 -8.23
CA ASP A 200 -0.89 0.48 -6.85
C ASP A 200 -2.22 0.65 -6.10
N GLU A 201 -2.97 -0.42 -6.03
CA GLU A 201 -4.28 -0.54 -5.40
C GLU A 201 -4.18 -1.32 -4.09
N ALA A 202 -3.09 -1.06 -3.34
CA ALA A 202 -2.79 -1.78 -2.10
C ALA A 202 -3.94 -1.74 -1.07
N TRP A 203 -4.82 -0.76 -1.15
CA TRP A 203 -6.01 -0.61 -0.29
C TRP A 203 -7.32 -1.11 -0.93
N GLY A 204 -7.27 -1.71 -2.12
CA GLY A 204 -8.44 -2.02 -2.93
C GLY A 204 -8.81 -3.51 -3.03
N ALA A 205 -8.34 -4.38 -2.14
CA ALA A 205 -8.61 -5.83 -2.25
C ALA A 205 -10.11 -6.19 -2.24
N GLN A 206 -10.97 -5.38 -1.63
CA GLN A 206 -12.43 -5.55 -1.53
C GLN A 206 -13.19 -5.03 -2.75
N LEU A 207 -12.61 -4.10 -3.53
CA LEU A 207 -13.33 -3.35 -4.57
C LEU A 207 -14.04 -4.21 -5.60
N PRO A 208 -13.46 -5.31 -6.15
CA PRO A 208 -14.12 -6.10 -7.18
C PRO A 208 -15.37 -6.86 -6.71
N PHE A 209 -15.65 -6.91 -5.41
CA PHE A 209 -16.71 -7.75 -4.86
C PHE A 209 -18.00 -7.00 -4.53
N HIS A 210 -18.06 -5.68 -4.80
CA HIS A 210 -19.27 -4.90 -4.55
C HIS A 210 -19.43 -3.73 -5.55
N PRO A 211 -20.65 -3.48 -6.09
CA PRO A 211 -20.86 -2.42 -7.07
C PRO A 211 -20.84 -0.98 -6.50
N ASP A 212 -21.01 -0.81 -5.19
CA ASP A 212 -21.01 0.51 -4.51
C ASP A 212 -19.64 0.86 -3.94
N THR A 213 -18.59 0.10 -4.23
CA THR A 213 -17.20 0.45 -3.97
C THR A 213 -16.64 1.24 -5.14
N PRO A 214 -15.56 2.02 -4.96
CA PRO A 214 -14.86 2.69 -6.05
C PRO A 214 -14.46 1.74 -7.19
N THR A 215 -14.20 2.33 -8.36
CA THR A 215 -13.84 1.57 -9.57
C THR A 215 -12.60 0.71 -9.34
N TRP A 216 -12.76 -0.60 -9.54
CA TRP A 216 -11.69 -1.60 -9.52
C TRP A 216 -10.75 -1.43 -10.72
N ALA A 217 -9.44 -1.42 -10.51
CA ALA A 217 -8.46 -1.12 -11.55
C ALA A 217 -8.55 -2.04 -12.79
N MET A 218 -8.83 -3.34 -12.60
CA MET A 218 -9.03 -4.23 -13.75
C MET A 218 -10.33 -3.91 -14.51
N SER A 219 -11.39 -3.50 -13.83
CA SER A 219 -12.63 -3.06 -14.47
C SER A 219 -12.43 -1.76 -15.27
N ALA A 220 -11.58 -0.86 -14.78
CA ALA A 220 -11.18 0.34 -15.52
C ALA A 220 -10.31 0.04 -16.75
N GLY A 221 -9.74 -1.16 -16.85
CA GLY A 221 -8.87 -1.57 -17.97
C GLY A 221 -7.37 -1.44 -17.70
N ALA A 222 -6.93 -1.20 -16.47
CA ALA A 222 -5.51 -1.15 -16.13
C ALA A 222 -4.80 -2.46 -16.47
N ASP A 223 -3.52 -2.40 -16.84
CA ASP A 223 -2.77 -3.58 -17.30
C ASP A 223 -2.22 -4.40 -16.13
N ILE A 224 -1.73 -3.73 -15.09
CA ILE A 224 -1.29 -4.36 -13.84
C ILE A 224 -1.97 -3.67 -12.67
N CYS A 225 -2.52 -4.46 -11.75
CA CYS A 225 -3.02 -3.98 -10.47
C CYS A 225 -2.35 -4.75 -9.33
N VAL A 226 -1.94 -4.05 -8.28
CA VAL A 226 -1.30 -4.64 -7.11
C VAL A 226 -2.15 -4.39 -5.88
N VAL A 227 -2.56 -5.44 -5.17
CA VAL A 227 -3.35 -5.34 -3.93
C VAL A 227 -2.62 -5.96 -2.74
N SER A 228 -2.84 -5.40 -1.55
CA SER A 228 -2.46 -6.00 -0.26
C SER A 228 -3.69 -6.65 0.37
N VAL A 229 -3.75 -7.98 0.37
CA VAL A 229 -4.91 -8.68 0.94
C VAL A 229 -5.02 -8.46 2.45
N HIS A 230 -3.89 -8.27 3.13
CA HIS A 230 -3.86 -8.03 4.58
C HIS A 230 -4.42 -6.68 5.02
N LYS A 231 -4.59 -5.69 4.11
CA LYS A 231 -5.14 -4.37 4.46
C LYS A 231 -6.67 -4.39 4.54
N MET A 232 -7.32 -4.56 3.41
CA MET A 232 -8.78 -4.55 3.30
C MET A 232 -9.40 -5.94 3.08
N GLY A 233 -8.59 -6.96 2.87
CA GLY A 233 -8.97 -8.36 2.86
C GLY A 233 -8.71 -9.04 4.20
N LEU A 234 -9.03 -10.33 4.29
CA LEU A 234 -8.90 -11.14 5.51
C LEU A 234 -7.67 -12.05 5.48
N GLY A 235 -6.61 -11.62 4.82
CA GLY A 235 -5.34 -12.37 4.73
C GLY A 235 -4.38 -12.06 5.87
N PHE A 236 -3.39 -12.94 6.03
CA PHE A 236 -2.24 -12.64 6.89
C PHE A 236 -1.40 -11.51 6.32
N GLU A 237 -0.68 -10.80 7.18
CA GLU A 237 0.39 -9.88 6.80
C GLU A 237 1.29 -10.49 5.73
N GLN A 238 1.83 -9.65 4.82
CA GLN A 238 2.59 -10.05 3.63
C GLN A 238 1.73 -10.69 2.50
N GLY A 239 0.47 -11.04 2.72
CA GLY A 239 -0.43 -11.50 1.65
C GLY A 239 -0.69 -10.40 0.64
N SER A 240 -0.27 -10.61 -0.61
CA SER A 240 -0.45 -9.68 -1.73
C SER A 240 -0.73 -10.43 -3.01
N ILE A 241 -1.43 -9.77 -3.91
CA ILE A 241 -1.74 -10.29 -5.23
C ILE A 241 -1.43 -9.21 -6.26
N PHE A 242 -0.86 -9.59 -7.37
CA PHE A 242 -0.84 -8.74 -8.55
C PHE A 242 -1.65 -9.38 -9.65
N HIS A 243 -2.44 -8.56 -10.32
CA HIS A 243 -3.33 -8.93 -11.39
C HIS A 243 -2.78 -8.39 -12.71
N LEU A 244 -3.02 -9.11 -13.77
CA LEU A 244 -2.60 -8.75 -15.12
C LEU A 244 -3.77 -8.94 -16.08
N GLN A 245 -3.90 -8.01 -17.03
CA GLN A 245 -4.79 -8.18 -18.17
C GLN A 245 -4.25 -7.51 -19.43
N GLY A 246 -4.86 -7.83 -20.57
CA GLY A 246 -4.47 -7.29 -21.87
C GLY A 246 -3.15 -7.87 -22.37
N ASN A 247 -2.51 -7.15 -23.29
CA ASN A 247 -1.34 -7.63 -24.02
C ASN A 247 -0.16 -6.64 -24.04
N LEU A 248 -0.24 -5.56 -23.26
CA LEU A 248 0.83 -4.54 -23.20
C LEU A 248 1.98 -4.97 -22.29
N VAL A 249 1.74 -5.91 -21.38
CA VAL A 249 2.76 -6.47 -20.48
C VAL A 249 2.88 -7.98 -20.71
N ASP A 250 4.11 -8.47 -20.90
CA ASP A 250 4.38 -9.88 -21.05
C ASP A 250 4.23 -10.62 -19.70
N PRO A 251 3.27 -11.56 -19.56
CA PRO A 251 3.05 -12.30 -18.33
C PRO A 251 4.26 -13.16 -17.92
N VAL A 252 5.01 -13.69 -18.88
CA VAL A 252 6.23 -14.47 -18.59
C VAL A 252 7.28 -13.57 -17.96
N ARG A 253 7.47 -12.36 -18.53
CA ARG A 253 8.42 -11.37 -17.99
C ARG A 253 8.02 -10.93 -16.59
N LEU A 254 6.72 -10.64 -16.34
CA LEU A 254 6.23 -10.23 -15.03
C LEU A 254 6.48 -11.32 -13.98
N ASN A 255 6.18 -12.57 -14.31
CA ASN A 255 6.43 -13.71 -13.43
C ASN A 255 7.93 -13.91 -13.14
N GLN A 256 8.81 -13.78 -14.15
CA GLN A 256 10.25 -13.83 -13.94
C GLN A 256 10.78 -12.72 -13.03
N CYS A 257 10.25 -11.49 -13.16
CA CYS A 257 10.61 -10.38 -12.28
C CYS A 257 10.15 -10.63 -10.84
N ALA A 258 8.95 -11.20 -10.66
CA ALA A 258 8.48 -11.62 -9.35
C ALA A 258 9.34 -12.74 -8.75
N ASP A 259 9.71 -13.74 -9.53
CA ASP A 259 10.55 -14.86 -9.07
C ASP A 259 11.93 -14.37 -8.57
N VAL A 260 12.56 -13.42 -9.28
CA VAL A 260 13.87 -12.84 -8.87
C VAL A 260 13.78 -12.13 -7.52
N LEU A 261 12.65 -11.55 -7.19
CA LEU A 261 12.43 -10.81 -5.95
C LEU A 261 11.86 -11.67 -4.82
N SER A 262 11.29 -12.83 -5.16
CA SER A 262 10.57 -13.70 -4.22
C SER A 262 11.51 -14.55 -3.39
N THR A 263 11.00 -14.95 -2.21
CA THR A 263 11.59 -16.05 -1.46
C THR A 263 11.32 -17.38 -2.13
N THR A 264 12.29 -18.30 -2.09
CA THR A 264 12.12 -19.69 -2.54
C THR A 264 11.39 -20.58 -1.50
N SER A 265 11.17 -20.07 -0.29
CA SER A 265 10.51 -20.76 0.84
C SER A 265 9.23 -20.02 1.23
N ALA A 266 8.32 -19.83 0.27
CA ALA A 266 7.08 -19.12 0.50
C ALA A 266 6.23 -19.78 1.59
N ASN A 267 5.65 -18.96 2.47
CA ASN A 267 4.84 -19.43 3.59
C ASN A 267 3.46 -19.87 3.11
N THR A 268 3.15 -21.15 3.30
CA THR A 268 1.89 -21.76 2.85
C THR A 268 0.66 -21.30 3.63
N LEU A 269 0.82 -20.81 4.87
CA LEU A 269 -0.27 -20.20 5.64
C LEU A 269 -0.81 -18.95 4.94
N ILE A 270 0.10 -18.12 4.39
CA ILE A 270 -0.28 -16.90 3.67
C ILE A 270 -1.03 -17.25 2.38
N TYR A 271 -0.55 -18.24 1.62
CA TYR A 271 -1.26 -18.72 0.43
C TYR A 271 -2.65 -19.28 0.76
N GLY A 272 -2.74 -20.12 1.80
CA GLY A 272 -4.01 -20.69 2.26
C GLY A 272 -5.01 -19.62 2.71
N ALA A 273 -4.52 -18.59 3.43
CA ALA A 273 -5.37 -17.48 3.86
C ALA A 273 -5.92 -16.68 2.66
N MET A 274 -5.09 -16.41 1.65
CA MET A 274 -5.54 -15.70 0.44
C MET A 274 -6.54 -16.52 -0.38
N ASP A 275 -6.32 -17.82 -0.54
CA ASP A 275 -7.25 -18.71 -1.26
C ASP A 275 -8.59 -18.85 -0.51
N GLY A 276 -8.55 -19.00 0.82
CA GLY A 276 -9.74 -19.02 1.66
C GLY A 276 -10.52 -17.69 1.62
N TRP A 277 -9.81 -16.56 1.68
CA TRP A 277 -10.39 -15.23 1.53
C TRP A 277 -11.07 -15.07 0.17
N ARG A 278 -10.41 -15.42 -0.94
CA ARG A 278 -11.01 -15.36 -2.28
C ARG A 278 -12.35 -16.12 -2.32
N ARG A 279 -12.36 -17.38 -1.83
CA ARG A 279 -13.56 -18.19 -1.78
C ARG A 279 -14.69 -17.54 -0.97
N GLN A 280 -14.36 -17.00 0.21
CA GLN A 280 -15.32 -16.30 1.07
C GLN A 280 -15.90 -15.07 0.38
N MET A 281 -15.05 -14.26 -0.27
CA MET A 281 -15.50 -13.05 -0.97
C MET A 281 -16.42 -13.35 -2.14
N VAL A 282 -16.17 -14.42 -2.88
CA VAL A 282 -17.09 -14.84 -3.96
C VAL A 282 -18.44 -15.28 -3.41
N GLN A 283 -18.47 -15.99 -2.27
CA GLN A 283 -19.70 -16.53 -1.69
C GLN A 283 -20.51 -15.48 -0.91
N GLU A 284 -19.86 -14.66 -0.15
CA GLU A 284 -20.48 -13.78 0.86
C GLU A 284 -20.05 -12.32 0.74
N GLY A 285 -19.07 -12.01 -0.11
CA GLY A 285 -18.40 -10.69 -0.16
C GLY A 285 -19.38 -9.54 -0.34
N LYS A 286 -20.36 -9.68 -1.26
CA LYS A 286 -21.36 -8.63 -1.45
C LYS A 286 -22.10 -8.32 -0.16
N ALA A 287 -22.62 -9.32 0.54
CA ALA A 287 -23.36 -9.13 1.78
C ALA A 287 -22.46 -8.64 2.92
N MET A 288 -21.19 -9.04 2.96
CA MET A 288 -20.22 -8.58 3.95
C MET A 288 -19.88 -7.10 3.73
N ILE A 289 -19.65 -6.70 2.48
CA ILE A 289 -19.35 -5.30 2.13
C ILE A 289 -20.60 -4.42 2.30
N ASP A 290 -21.80 -4.89 1.94
CA ASP A 290 -23.06 -4.18 2.22
C ASP A 290 -23.16 -3.78 3.73
N ARG A 291 -22.83 -4.72 4.63
CA ARG A 291 -22.82 -4.45 6.08
C ARG A 291 -21.75 -3.43 6.46
N ALA A 292 -20.52 -3.59 5.95
CA ALA A 292 -19.42 -2.68 6.23
C ALA A 292 -19.70 -1.25 5.74
N LEU A 293 -20.23 -1.08 4.53
CA LEU A 293 -20.63 0.22 3.98
C LEU A 293 -21.73 0.88 4.82
N ASN A 294 -22.75 0.13 5.23
CA ASN A 294 -23.81 0.65 6.09
C ASN A 294 -23.28 1.05 7.48
N LEU A 295 -22.35 0.24 8.02
CA LEU A 295 -21.69 0.55 9.29
C LEU A 295 -20.83 1.81 9.17
N ALA A 296 -20.05 1.94 8.10
CA ALA A 296 -19.22 3.11 7.84
C ALA A 296 -20.08 4.39 7.73
N ARG A 297 -21.18 4.37 6.98
CA ARG A 297 -22.11 5.51 6.88
C ARG A 297 -22.67 5.91 8.24
N ARG A 298 -23.04 4.95 9.08
CA ARG A 298 -23.52 5.20 10.44
C ARG A 298 -22.42 5.82 11.31
N VAL A 299 -21.23 5.21 11.32
CA VAL A 299 -20.10 5.68 12.13
C VAL A 299 -19.70 7.11 11.74
N ARG A 300 -19.61 7.40 10.43
CA ARG A 300 -19.32 8.75 9.91
C ARG A 300 -20.32 9.77 10.49
N LYS A 301 -21.60 9.49 10.38
CA LYS A 301 -22.65 10.36 10.91
C LYS A 301 -22.55 10.55 12.44
N GLU A 302 -22.30 9.48 13.19
CA GLU A 302 -22.21 9.57 14.65
C GLU A 302 -20.94 10.29 15.12
N ILE A 303 -19.83 10.24 14.36
CA ILE A 303 -18.62 11.03 14.64
C ILE A 303 -18.92 12.52 14.47
N GLU A 304 -19.68 12.94 13.45
CA GLU A 304 -20.12 14.34 13.27
C GLU A 304 -20.95 14.89 14.44
N GLU A 305 -21.59 14.03 15.21
CA GLU A 305 -22.32 14.42 16.41
C GLU A 305 -21.40 14.65 17.62
N ILE A 306 -20.10 14.32 17.53
CA ILE A 306 -19.11 14.52 18.61
C ILE A 306 -18.49 15.92 18.44
N PRO A 307 -18.69 16.85 19.39
CA PRO A 307 -18.15 18.21 19.27
C PRO A 307 -16.64 18.25 19.08
N GLY A 308 -16.17 18.97 18.06
CA GLY A 308 -14.75 19.15 17.76
C GLY A 308 -14.14 18.06 16.87
N LEU A 309 -14.92 17.09 16.43
CA LEU A 309 -14.53 16.14 15.38
C LEU A 309 -15.26 16.47 14.09
N HIS A 310 -14.62 16.21 12.96
CA HIS A 310 -15.20 16.34 11.63
C HIS A 310 -14.70 15.20 10.72
N VAL A 311 -15.60 14.57 10.00
CA VAL A 311 -15.28 13.50 9.05
C VAL A 311 -15.19 14.09 7.65
N LEU A 312 -14.00 14.05 7.06
CA LEU A 312 -13.83 14.50 5.69
C LEU A 312 -14.54 13.56 4.72
N GLU A 313 -15.39 14.11 3.85
CA GLU A 313 -16.17 13.39 2.85
C GLU A 313 -16.38 14.24 1.59
N ASP A 314 -17.29 15.22 1.61
CA ASP A 314 -17.58 16.08 0.46
C ASP A 314 -16.37 16.91 0.03
N GLU A 315 -15.49 17.27 0.96
CA GLU A 315 -14.26 17.99 0.71
C GLU A 315 -13.22 17.15 -0.08
N LEU A 316 -13.37 15.83 -0.02
CA LEU A 316 -12.46 14.92 -0.69
C LEU A 316 -12.90 14.56 -2.11
N VAL A 317 -14.17 14.80 -2.48
CA VAL A 317 -14.75 14.37 -3.76
C VAL A 317 -15.42 15.53 -4.47
N HIS A 318 -14.66 16.20 -5.32
CA HIS A 318 -15.14 17.25 -6.22
C HIS A 318 -14.18 17.44 -7.40
N GLU A 319 -14.49 18.32 -8.35
CA GLU A 319 -13.75 18.50 -9.62
C GLU A 319 -12.25 18.80 -9.41
N GLU A 320 -11.89 19.53 -8.36
CA GLU A 320 -10.51 19.91 -8.04
C GLU A 320 -9.84 18.96 -7.03
N ALA A 321 -10.55 17.97 -6.49
CA ALA A 321 -10.08 16.99 -5.52
C ALA A 321 -9.98 15.58 -6.14
N SER A 322 -10.57 14.59 -5.50
CA SER A 322 -10.55 13.20 -5.96
C SER A 322 -11.78 12.88 -6.81
N HIS A 323 -11.67 11.87 -7.65
CA HIS A 323 -12.77 11.39 -8.49
C HIS A 323 -13.82 10.63 -7.67
N ASP A 324 -13.36 9.83 -6.69
CA ASP A 324 -14.22 9.00 -5.84
C ASP A 324 -13.56 8.79 -4.47
N LEU A 325 -14.30 8.18 -3.53
CA LEU A 325 -13.87 7.89 -2.16
C LEU A 325 -14.31 6.49 -1.72
N ASP A 326 -13.38 5.71 -1.23
CA ASP A 326 -13.71 4.51 -0.45
C ASP A 326 -14.16 4.94 0.96
N ILE A 327 -15.45 4.95 1.19
CA ILE A 327 -16.04 5.39 2.46
C ILE A 327 -15.71 4.49 3.66
N LEU A 328 -15.09 3.34 3.43
CA LEU A 328 -14.58 2.47 4.50
C LEU A 328 -13.36 3.10 5.21
N HIS A 329 -12.69 4.06 4.57
CA HIS A 329 -11.68 4.91 5.16
C HIS A 329 -12.34 6.14 5.79
N ILE A 330 -12.35 6.23 7.10
CA ILE A 330 -12.99 7.35 7.86
C ILE A 330 -11.88 8.29 8.32
N LEU A 331 -11.65 9.36 7.56
CA LEU A 331 -10.64 10.36 7.85
C LEU A 331 -11.23 11.43 8.77
N ILE A 332 -10.73 11.54 10.00
CA ILE A 332 -11.29 12.35 11.08
C ILE A 332 -10.35 13.54 11.35
N ASP A 333 -10.79 14.75 11.08
CA ASP A 333 -10.11 15.98 11.51
C ASP A 333 -10.36 16.22 12.98
N VAL A 334 -9.29 16.29 13.76
CA VAL A 334 -9.32 16.52 15.22
C VAL A 334 -8.81 17.91 15.60
N SER A 335 -8.52 18.76 14.62
CA SER A 335 -7.88 20.06 14.84
C SER A 335 -8.72 21.02 15.70
N GLN A 336 -10.06 20.92 15.64
CA GLN A 336 -10.96 21.73 16.47
C GLN A 336 -10.90 21.34 17.96
N LEU A 337 -10.39 20.14 18.29
CA LEU A 337 -10.10 19.75 19.67
C LEU A 337 -8.81 20.43 20.21
N GLY A 338 -8.04 21.09 19.35
CA GLY A 338 -6.76 21.71 19.71
C GLY A 338 -5.60 20.71 19.87
N ILE A 339 -5.74 19.52 19.34
CA ILE A 339 -4.74 18.44 19.32
C ILE A 339 -4.36 18.07 17.88
N SER A 340 -3.28 17.33 17.73
CA SER A 340 -2.89 16.75 16.43
C SER A 340 -3.45 15.34 16.26
N GLY A 341 -3.49 14.85 15.00
CA GLY A 341 -3.81 13.44 14.71
C GLY A 341 -2.80 12.48 15.35
N TYR A 342 -1.51 12.86 15.46
CA TYR A 342 -0.50 12.09 16.20
C TYR A 342 -0.91 11.89 17.67
N GLN A 343 -1.28 12.99 18.36
CA GLN A 343 -1.73 12.94 19.75
C GLN A 343 -3.03 12.15 19.90
N ALA A 344 -3.98 12.32 18.99
CA ALA A 344 -5.24 11.58 19.00
C ALA A 344 -4.99 10.07 18.90
N THR A 345 -4.13 9.64 17.96
CA THR A 345 -3.80 8.22 17.76
C THR A 345 -3.10 7.62 18.99
N ASP A 346 -2.13 8.31 19.55
CA ASP A 346 -1.42 7.84 20.75
C ASP A 346 -2.34 7.78 21.97
N TRP A 347 -3.16 8.80 22.14
CA TRP A 347 -4.11 8.84 23.26
C TRP A 347 -5.15 7.71 23.17
N MET A 348 -5.70 7.45 22.00
CA MET A 348 -6.65 6.35 21.76
C MET A 348 -6.02 5.00 22.05
N ARG A 349 -4.77 4.78 21.65
CA ARG A 349 -4.02 3.55 21.94
C ARG A 349 -3.82 3.35 23.45
N GLU A 350 -3.38 4.38 24.14
CA GLU A 350 -3.01 4.29 25.55
C GLU A 350 -4.23 4.19 26.48
N ASN A 351 -5.28 4.98 26.20
CA ASN A 351 -6.41 5.12 27.11
C ASN A 351 -7.62 4.23 26.73
N CYS A 352 -7.83 3.98 25.43
CA CYS A 352 -8.97 3.21 24.93
C CYS A 352 -8.58 1.83 24.41
N ARG A 353 -7.26 1.54 24.24
CA ARG A 353 -6.75 0.32 23.59
C ARG A 353 -7.30 0.17 22.17
N ILE A 354 -7.31 1.27 21.44
CA ILE A 354 -7.76 1.36 20.05
C ILE A 354 -6.56 1.87 19.24
N ASP A 355 -6.13 1.08 18.28
CA ASP A 355 -5.15 1.49 17.29
C ASP A 355 -5.90 2.11 16.11
N LEU A 356 -5.56 3.35 15.77
CA LEU A 356 -6.05 4.04 14.58
C LEU A 356 -5.03 3.92 13.44
N GLY A 357 -5.48 4.17 12.22
CA GLY A 357 -4.70 4.03 11.00
C GLY A 357 -3.76 5.21 10.73
N THR A 358 -3.86 5.74 9.51
CA THR A 358 -3.08 6.89 9.06
C THR A 358 -3.33 8.12 9.93
N ASN A 359 -2.28 8.89 10.22
CA ASN A 359 -2.41 10.13 10.99
C ASN A 359 -1.43 11.20 10.50
N ASP A 360 -1.78 12.44 10.72
CA ASP A 360 -0.95 13.60 10.44
C ASP A 360 -1.12 14.70 11.51
N HIS A 361 -0.66 15.92 11.21
CA HIS A 361 -0.72 17.05 12.13
C HIS A 361 -2.15 17.53 12.45
N ARG A 362 -3.18 17.11 11.69
CA ARG A 362 -4.59 17.50 11.84
C ARG A 362 -5.54 16.33 12.01
N ARG A 363 -5.21 15.16 11.44
CA ARG A 363 -6.16 14.08 11.19
C ARG A 363 -5.66 12.74 11.69
N THR A 364 -6.62 11.89 12.01
CA THR A 364 -6.42 10.45 12.20
C THR A 364 -7.46 9.69 11.40
N GLU A 365 -7.19 8.43 11.11
CA GLU A 365 -8.04 7.58 10.31
C GLU A 365 -8.51 6.37 11.09
N ALA A 366 -9.78 6.01 10.91
CA ALA A 366 -10.30 4.70 11.26
C ALA A 366 -10.72 3.97 9.98
N VAL A 367 -10.32 2.71 9.84
CA VAL A 367 -10.71 1.87 8.71
C VAL A 367 -11.78 0.90 9.18
N ILE A 368 -12.94 0.91 8.53
CA ILE A 368 -13.99 -0.08 8.72
C ILE A 368 -13.80 -1.19 7.70
N SER A 369 -13.78 -2.41 8.17
CA SER A 369 -13.61 -3.61 7.35
C SER A 369 -14.86 -4.49 7.36
N VAL A 370 -14.85 -5.53 6.56
CA VAL A 370 -15.92 -6.56 6.57
C VAL A 370 -15.97 -7.37 7.87
N SER A 371 -14.99 -7.20 8.76
CA SER A 371 -14.90 -7.86 10.08
C SER A 371 -15.56 -7.03 11.19
N ASP A 372 -15.92 -5.78 10.91
CA ASP A 372 -16.48 -4.88 11.91
C ASP A 372 -18.00 -5.02 12.02
N ASP A 373 -18.50 -4.74 13.22
CA ASP A 373 -19.92 -4.82 13.59
C ASP A 373 -20.30 -3.67 14.52
N ASP A 374 -21.52 -3.73 15.06
CA ASP A 374 -22.04 -2.72 15.98
C ASP A 374 -21.20 -2.62 17.27
N GLU A 375 -20.62 -3.73 17.76
CA GLU A 375 -19.80 -3.72 18.97
C GLU A 375 -18.48 -2.98 18.73
N THR A 376 -17.79 -3.27 17.62
CA THR A 376 -16.54 -2.59 17.27
C THR A 376 -16.76 -1.11 16.97
N ALA A 377 -17.86 -0.76 16.31
CA ALA A 377 -18.25 0.62 16.05
C ALA A 377 -18.53 1.41 17.35
N GLU A 378 -19.32 0.86 18.28
CA GLU A 378 -19.56 1.50 19.57
C GLU A 378 -18.29 1.69 20.40
N ARG A 379 -17.34 0.75 20.30
CA ARG A 379 -16.02 0.88 20.94
C ARG A 379 -15.24 2.07 20.35
N LEU A 380 -15.20 2.22 19.02
CA LEU A 380 -14.56 3.35 18.35
C LEU A 380 -15.22 4.68 18.76
N LEU A 381 -16.53 4.78 18.64
CA LEU A 381 -17.30 5.99 18.98
C LEU A 381 -17.17 6.35 20.46
N GLY A 382 -17.20 5.36 21.34
CA GLY A 382 -16.97 5.55 22.78
C GLY A 382 -15.57 6.09 23.09
N GLY A 383 -14.55 5.59 22.39
CA GLY A 383 -13.18 6.10 22.50
C GLY A 383 -13.05 7.55 21.99
N LEU A 384 -13.66 7.86 20.84
CA LEU A 384 -13.63 9.20 20.26
C LEU A 384 -14.36 10.25 21.17
N ARG A 385 -15.49 9.88 21.80
CA ARG A 385 -16.14 10.74 22.80
C ARG A 385 -15.24 11.00 24.00
N GLN A 386 -14.57 9.95 24.53
CA GLN A 386 -13.62 10.11 25.63
C GLN A 386 -12.41 10.97 25.23
N LEU A 387 -11.92 10.84 23.99
CA LEU A 387 -10.86 11.70 23.47
C LEU A 387 -11.30 13.16 23.44
N ALA A 388 -12.50 13.43 22.91
CA ALA A 388 -13.05 14.80 22.87
C ALA A 388 -13.19 15.42 24.26
N ASP A 389 -13.66 14.64 25.25
CA ASP A 389 -13.76 15.09 26.65
C ASP A 389 -12.39 15.34 27.28
N ALA A 390 -11.37 14.56 26.94
CA ALA A 390 -10.01 14.69 27.47
C ALA A 390 -9.19 15.79 26.81
N ALA A 391 -9.45 16.10 25.54
CA ALA A 391 -8.67 17.01 24.70
C ALA A 391 -8.37 18.38 25.35
N PRO A 392 -9.31 19.05 26.05
CA PRO A 392 -9.00 20.32 26.73
C PRO A 392 -7.90 20.25 27.78
N SER A 393 -7.59 19.07 28.30
CA SER A 393 -6.52 18.84 29.29
C SER A 393 -5.17 18.45 28.68
N LEU A 394 -5.15 18.16 27.38
CA LEU A 394 -3.94 17.75 26.68
C LEU A 394 -3.07 18.97 26.32
N PRO A 395 -1.73 18.80 26.25
CA PRO A 395 -0.86 19.88 25.83
C PRO A 395 -1.12 20.21 24.35
N ARG A 396 -1.02 21.49 24.00
CA ARG A 396 -1.07 21.88 22.58
C ARG A 396 0.10 21.27 21.84
N PRO A 397 -0.14 20.68 20.63
CA PRO A 397 0.92 20.09 19.83
C PRO A 397 1.89 21.16 19.34
N PRO A 398 3.16 20.83 19.16
CA PRO A 398 4.08 21.66 18.39
C PRO A 398 3.52 21.95 16.99
N ALA A 399 3.78 23.15 16.48
CA ALA A 399 3.34 23.51 15.14
C ALA A 399 4.21 22.79 14.08
N VAL A 400 3.57 22.16 13.10
CA VAL A 400 4.26 21.60 11.94
C VAL A 400 4.35 22.66 10.86
N VAL A 401 5.56 22.89 10.33
CA VAL A 401 5.82 23.83 9.24
C VAL A 401 5.47 23.16 7.92
N ILE A 402 4.30 23.47 7.36
CA ILE A 402 3.84 22.88 6.09
C ILE A 402 4.46 23.66 4.93
N PRO A 403 5.19 23.01 4.00
CA PRO A 403 5.72 23.65 2.80
C PRO A 403 4.61 24.13 1.87
N LYS A 404 4.93 25.06 1.00
CA LYS A 404 4.07 25.38 -0.14
C LYS A 404 4.12 24.25 -1.18
N GLU A 405 3.09 24.18 -2.03
CA GLU A 405 3.02 23.15 -3.08
C GLU A 405 4.31 23.06 -3.91
N GLU A 406 4.83 24.19 -4.39
CA GLU A 406 6.04 24.23 -5.20
C GLU A 406 7.31 23.77 -4.47
N GLU A 407 7.32 23.77 -3.14
CA GLU A 407 8.44 23.33 -2.29
C GLU A 407 8.38 21.84 -1.96
N LEU A 408 7.21 21.20 -2.15
CA LEU A 408 7.00 19.76 -1.93
C LEU A 408 7.59 18.90 -3.05
N PHE A 409 7.74 19.46 -4.26
CA PHE A 409 8.24 18.74 -5.43
C PHE A 409 9.73 19.06 -5.65
N LEU A 410 10.58 18.21 -5.10
CA LEU A 410 12.03 18.38 -5.18
C LEU A 410 12.55 17.99 -6.58
N ASP A 411 13.62 18.67 -7.01
CA ASP A 411 14.28 18.37 -8.29
C ASP A 411 15.03 17.04 -8.23
N THR A 412 14.65 16.08 -9.06
CA THR A 412 15.42 14.85 -9.29
C THR A 412 16.60 15.16 -10.22
N VAL A 413 17.80 15.28 -9.66
CA VAL A 413 19.05 15.67 -10.36
C VAL A 413 20.00 14.51 -10.63
N MET A 414 19.70 13.35 -10.07
CA MET A 414 20.46 12.12 -10.23
C MET A 414 19.50 10.93 -10.25
N LEU A 415 19.85 9.83 -10.92
CA LEU A 415 19.07 8.60 -10.87
C LEU A 415 18.97 8.10 -9.41
N PRO A 416 17.77 7.69 -8.93
CA PRO A 416 17.62 7.14 -7.59
C PRO A 416 18.57 6.00 -7.28
N ARG A 417 18.86 5.12 -8.27
CA ARG A 417 19.85 4.05 -8.17
C ARG A 417 21.25 4.58 -7.89
N ASP A 418 21.70 5.58 -8.65
CA ASP A 418 23.07 6.09 -8.56
C ASP A 418 23.30 6.82 -7.24
N ALA A 419 22.30 7.57 -6.79
CA ALA A 419 22.34 8.22 -5.49
C ALA A 419 22.36 7.21 -4.33
N PHE A 420 21.57 6.13 -4.43
CA PHE A 420 21.43 5.14 -3.37
C PHE A 420 22.68 4.24 -3.24
N PHE A 421 23.26 3.79 -4.37
CA PHE A 421 24.42 2.89 -4.40
C PHE A 421 25.76 3.62 -4.51
N GLY A 422 25.75 4.91 -4.82
CA GLY A 422 26.94 5.73 -4.96
C GLY A 422 27.64 6.01 -3.64
N PRO A 423 28.80 6.69 -3.70
CA PRO A 423 29.48 7.16 -2.49
C PRO A 423 28.63 8.16 -1.72
N VAL A 424 28.51 7.93 -0.43
CA VAL A 424 27.71 8.78 0.48
C VAL A 424 28.58 9.37 1.59
N GLU A 425 28.11 10.47 2.17
CA GLU A 425 28.59 11.02 3.43
C GLU A 425 27.42 11.34 4.37
N VAL A 426 27.68 11.37 5.65
CA VAL A 426 26.71 11.72 6.69
C VAL A 426 27.03 13.12 7.16
N ILE A 427 26.06 14.01 7.11
CA ILE A 427 26.23 15.42 7.51
C ILE A 427 25.15 15.83 8.53
N PRO A 428 25.37 16.90 9.32
CA PRO A 428 24.30 17.52 10.07
C PRO A 428 23.14 17.90 9.15
N VAL A 429 21.91 17.69 9.58
CA VAL A 429 20.74 17.95 8.73
C VAL A 429 20.62 19.42 8.31
N GLU A 430 21.08 20.34 9.15
CA GLU A 430 21.12 21.78 8.88
C GLU A 430 22.05 22.15 7.70
N GLU A 431 23.01 21.31 7.37
CA GLU A 431 23.95 21.50 6.25
C GLU A 431 23.47 20.83 4.96
N SER A 432 22.30 20.16 5.00
CA SER A 432 21.80 19.38 3.86
C SER A 432 21.11 20.19 2.76
N PRO A 433 20.52 21.38 2.96
CA PRO A 433 19.92 22.14 1.87
C PRO A 433 20.90 22.40 0.71
N GLY A 434 20.47 22.09 -0.52
CA GLY A 434 21.30 22.15 -1.73
C GLY A 434 22.05 20.87 -2.05
N ARG A 435 22.24 19.96 -1.10
CA ARG A 435 22.88 18.65 -1.30
C ARG A 435 21.90 17.67 -1.99
N ILE A 436 22.43 16.59 -2.51
CA ILE A 436 21.64 15.50 -3.14
C ILE A 436 21.41 14.40 -2.10
N ALA A 437 20.16 14.05 -1.86
CA ALA A 437 19.79 12.99 -0.95
C ALA A 437 20.31 11.62 -1.42
N ALA A 438 20.82 10.80 -0.51
CA ALA A 438 21.24 9.42 -0.75
C ALA A 438 20.34 8.40 -0.01
N GLU A 439 19.37 8.87 0.75
CA GLU A 439 18.37 8.05 1.45
C GLU A 439 16.96 8.63 1.31
N MET A 440 15.96 7.85 1.66
CA MET A 440 14.57 8.32 1.74
C MET A 440 14.29 8.94 3.11
N ALA A 441 13.42 9.94 3.14
CA ALA A 441 12.77 10.38 4.36
C ALA A 441 11.25 10.35 4.14
N THR A 442 10.61 9.40 4.81
CA THR A 442 9.20 9.06 4.61
C THR A 442 8.44 9.23 5.91
N PRO A 443 7.51 10.20 6.01
CA PRO A 443 6.50 10.19 7.06
C PRO A 443 5.71 8.87 7.05
N TYR A 444 5.59 8.22 8.22
CA TYR A 444 4.92 6.93 8.30
C TYR A 444 4.02 6.84 9.54
N PRO A 445 2.72 6.51 9.37
CA PRO A 445 1.98 6.44 8.11
C PRO A 445 1.91 7.78 7.37
N PRO A 446 1.57 7.85 6.07
CA PRO A 446 1.09 6.77 5.17
C PRO A 446 2.20 6.05 4.40
N GLY A 447 3.46 6.47 4.48
CA GLY A 447 4.55 5.83 3.75
C GLY A 447 4.81 6.43 2.36
N VAL A 448 4.41 7.69 2.16
CA VAL A 448 4.72 8.50 0.97
C VAL A 448 5.99 9.30 1.25
N PRO A 449 7.10 9.06 0.54
CA PRO A 449 8.35 9.76 0.79
C PRO A 449 8.28 11.25 0.40
N LEU A 450 8.71 12.11 1.28
CA LEU A 450 8.94 13.52 0.96
C LEU A 450 10.26 13.71 0.24
N LEU A 451 11.30 13.02 0.70
CA LEU A 451 12.66 13.11 0.17
C LEU A 451 13.08 11.75 -0.40
N LEU A 452 13.64 11.76 -1.61
CA LEU A 452 14.07 10.56 -2.33
C LEU A 452 15.55 10.59 -2.67
N PRO A 453 16.22 9.44 -2.80
CA PRO A 453 17.56 9.39 -3.34
C PRO A 453 17.61 10.04 -4.74
N GLY A 454 18.59 10.92 -4.95
CA GLY A 454 18.76 11.65 -6.20
C GLY A 454 18.02 12.98 -6.29
N GLU A 455 17.23 13.35 -5.29
CA GLU A 455 16.60 14.66 -5.21
C GLU A 455 17.51 15.69 -4.50
N ARG A 456 17.43 16.94 -4.96
CA ARG A 456 18.09 18.08 -4.33
C ARG A 456 17.28 18.54 -3.15
N ILE A 457 17.86 18.45 -1.96
CA ILE A 457 17.24 18.85 -0.69
C ILE A 457 17.01 20.36 -0.67
N ASN A 458 15.79 20.80 -0.36
CA ASN A 458 15.48 22.19 -0.08
C ASN A 458 15.27 22.43 1.43
N GLN A 459 15.31 23.69 1.86
CA GLN A 459 15.16 24.07 3.29
C GLN A 459 13.76 23.72 3.80
N ALA A 460 12.72 23.95 3.00
CA ALA A 460 11.33 23.73 3.39
C ALA A 460 11.03 22.25 3.71
N ALA A 461 11.62 21.29 2.95
CA ALA A 461 11.51 19.87 3.25
C ALA A 461 12.14 19.53 4.62
N ILE A 462 13.30 20.09 4.93
CA ILE A 462 13.96 19.87 6.23
C ILE A 462 13.15 20.49 7.38
N ASP A 463 12.64 21.69 7.22
CA ASP A 463 11.82 22.37 8.23
C ASP A 463 10.53 21.58 8.52
N TYR A 464 9.88 21.06 7.47
CA TYR A 464 8.70 20.20 7.61
C TYR A 464 9.02 18.91 8.37
N LEU A 465 10.03 18.16 7.93
CA LEU A 465 10.39 16.89 8.55
C LEU A 465 10.80 17.06 10.03
N ARG A 466 11.58 18.08 10.34
CA ARG A 466 12.02 18.34 11.72
C ARG A 466 10.86 18.77 12.62
N SER A 467 10.07 19.74 12.18
CA SER A 467 8.88 20.17 12.95
C SER A 467 7.86 19.03 13.08
N GLY A 468 7.75 18.17 12.06
CA GLY A 468 6.92 16.97 12.11
C GLY A 468 7.40 15.97 13.17
N VAL A 469 8.71 15.67 13.23
CA VAL A 469 9.29 14.79 14.25
C VAL A 469 9.07 15.36 15.66
N GLU A 470 9.24 16.67 15.85
CA GLU A 470 8.94 17.33 17.12
C GLU A 470 7.45 17.23 17.51
N ALA A 471 6.55 17.16 16.52
CA ALA A 471 5.11 17.04 16.71
C ALA A 471 4.61 15.59 16.85
N GLY A 472 5.49 14.58 16.67
CA GLY A 472 5.14 13.15 16.78
C GLY A 472 5.17 12.36 15.48
N MET A 473 5.58 12.97 14.35
CA MET A 473 5.79 12.25 13.09
C MET A 473 6.89 11.19 13.24
N VAL A 474 6.64 10.00 12.72
CA VAL A 474 7.61 8.89 12.70
C VAL A 474 8.29 8.82 11.34
N LEU A 475 9.61 8.69 11.32
CA LEU A 475 10.44 8.55 10.11
C LEU A 475 11.25 7.25 10.20
N PRO A 476 10.74 6.12 9.70
CA PRO A 476 11.43 4.83 9.83
C PRO A 476 12.58 4.61 8.84
N ASP A 477 12.66 5.38 7.76
CA ASP A 477 13.60 5.12 6.66
C ASP A 477 14.97 5.78 6.81
N PRO A 478 15.11 7.03 7.29
CA PRO A 478 16.44 7.63 7.47
C PRO A 478 17.30 6.81 8.41
N ALA A 479 18.60 6.78 8.13
CA ALA A 479 19.57 6.13 9.03
C ALA A 479 19.57 6.74 10.45
N ASP A 480 19.24 8.02 10.56
CA ASP A 480 18.95 8.72 11.81
C ASP A 480 17.48 9.18 11.83
N PRO A 481 16.57 8.42 12.47
CA PRO A 481 15.14 8.77 12.53
C PRO A 481 14.87 10.07 13.32
N SER A 482 15.85 10.56 14.10
CA SER A 482 15.74 11.84 14.81
C SER A 482 16.12 13.05 13.95
N LEU A 483 16.56 12.82 12.71
CA LEU A 483 17.00 13.84 11.76
C LEU A 483 18.02 14.86 12.34
N LYS A 484 18.92 14.42 13.19
CA LYS A 484 20.11 15.21 13.54
C LYS A 484 21.15 15.14 12.42
N THR A 485 21.18 14.01 11.73
CA THR A 485 22.04 13.78 10.58
C THR A 485 21.25 13.20 9.42
N ILE A 486 21.80 13.34 8.22
CA ILE A 486 21.22 12.81 6.98
C ILE A 486 22.32 12.31 6.04
N ARG A 487 22.02 11.29 5.25
CA ARG A 487 22.92 10.76 4.23
C ARG A 487 22.73 11.49 2.90
N VAL A 488 23.81 12.02 2.37
CA VAL A 488 23.84 12.73 1.09
C VAL A 488 24.89 12.14 0.17
N VAL A 489 24.73 12.34 -1.14
CA VAL A 489 25.73 11.96 -2.14
C VAL A 489 27.00 12.80 -1.90
N ARG A 490 28.17 12.14 -1.92
CA ARG A 490 29.48 12.81 -1.74
C ARG A 490 29.79 13.72 -2.92
N GLU A 491 30.17 14.96 -2.67
CA GLU A 491 30.36 16.00 -3.70
C GLU A 491 31.44 15.69 -4.73
N GLU A 492 32.48 14.91 -4.39
CA GLU A 492 33.57 14.53 -5.29
C GLU A 492 33.13 13.73 -6.52
N HIS A 493 31.92 13.14 -6.47
CA HIS A 493 31.36 12.38 -7.58
C HIS A 493 30.28 13.15 -8.37
N HIS A 494 29.98 14.38 -8.00
CA HIS A 494 29.04 15.24 -8.70
C HIS A 494 29.80 16.25 -9.56
N LYS A 495 30.42 15.80 -10.66
CA LYS A 495 30.86 16.72 -11.74
C LYS A 495 29.68 16.84 -12.69
N PRO A 496 29.08 18.02 -12.86
CA PRO A 496 28.11 18.22 -13.94
C PRO A 496 28.80 17.97 -15.28
N GLU A 497 28.17 17.13 -16.11
CA GLU A 497 28.51 17.05 -17.53
C GLU A 497 28.09 18.32 -18.27
#